data_f003d6c2d74beec00f48cdacac557905
#
_entry.id   f003d6c2d74beec00f48cdacac557905
#
_cell.length_a   1.000
_cell.length_b   1.000
_cell.length_c   1.000
_cell.angle_alpha   90.00
_cell.angle_beta   90.00
_cell.angle_gamma   90.00
#
_symmetry.space_group_name_H-M   'P 1'
#
loop_
_entity.id
_entity.type
_entity.pdbx_description
1 polymer ?
#
loop_
_entity_poly.entity_id
_entity_poly.type
_entity_poly.pdbx_seq_one_letter_code
_entity_poly.pdbx_strand_id
1 'polypeptide(L)'
;MQVVVCRHCGAKNRVDETRLATSEAKCGRCGEKLEAIAGSSNNLDSKPINITDDTFEREVLQTTGRPVLVDCWAPWCGPCRMIAPVLDQLAAESNGTYRIVKLNVDENPQVSSRFQISSIPTMLIFKDGKLIDRLVGAQPKQAIAERLRLATRFAA
;
A
#
# COMPACT_ATOMS: atom_id res chain seq x y z
N MET A 1 9.52 20.19 17.43
CA MET A 1 10.47 19.05 17.50
C MET A 1 9.77 17.77 17.09
N GLN A 2 10.29 17.09 16.10
CA GLN A 2 9.76 15.85 15.54
C GLN A 2 10.69 14.68 15.86
N VAL A 3 10.14 13.48 16.11
CA VAL A 3 10.95 12.28 16.31
C VAL A 3 11.13 11.58 14.96
N VAL A 4 12.37 11.46 14.53
CA VAL A 4 12.74 10.80 13.26
C VAL A 4 13.53 9.54 13.58
N VAL A 5 13.14 8.42 12.98
CA VAL A 5 13.88 7.15 13.12
C VAL A 5 14.95 7.09 12.03
N CYS A 6 16.19 6.90 12.43
CA CYS A 6 17.29 6.74 11.49
C CYS A 6 17.13 5.44 10.69
N ARG A 7 17.13 5.53 9.38
CA ARG A 7 17.00 4.38 8.48
C ARG A 7 18.20 3.42 8.52
N HIS A 8 19.37 3.94 8.89
CA HIS A 8 20.60 3.14 8.93
C HIS A 8 20.75 2.33 10.21
N CYS A 9 20.46 2.93 11.39
CA CYS A 9 20.71 2.27 12.67
C CYS A 9 19.46 2.11 13.56
N GLY A 10 18.29 2.55 13.11
CA GLY A 10 17.03 2.44 13.85
C GLY A 10 16.90 3.37 15.05
N ALA A 11 17.88 4.23 15.33
CA ALA A 11 17.83 5.13 16.47
C ALA A 11 16.78 6.21 16.30
N LYS A 12 16.00 6.45 17.36
CA LYS A 12 15.04 7.58 17.41
C LYS A 12 15.77 8.87 17.72
N ASN A 13 15.61 9.86 16.86
CA ASN A 13 16.24 11.17 17.01
C ASN A 13 15.18 12.25 17.15
N ARG A 14 15.34 13.15 18.10
CA ARG A 14 14.53 14.37 18.20
C ARG A 14 15.20 15.46 17.37
N VAL A 15 14.54 15.93 16.33
CA VAL A 15 15.09 16.90 15.41
C VAL A 15 14.16 18.09 15.27
N ASP A 16 14.74 19.26 15.13
CA ASP A 16 14.02 20.48 14.81
C ASP A 16 13.59 20.47 13.34
N GLU A 17 12.35 20.88 13.06
CA GLU A 17 11.79 20.90 11.71
C GLU A 17 12.60 21.76 10.74
N THR A 18 13.20 22.85 11.24
CA THR A 18 14.05 23.72 10.44
C THR A 18 15.34 23.04 9.96
N ARG A 19 15.93 22.20 10.81
CA ARG A 19 17.14 21.42 10.45
C ARG A 19 16.84 20.25 9.52
N LEU A 20 15.62 19.72 9.57
CA LEU A 20 15.16 18.72 8.63
C LEU A 20 14.95 19.31 7.23
N ALA A 21 14.43 20.55 7.16
CA ALA A 21 14.20 21.23 5.89
C ALA A 21 15.50 21.60 5.16
N THR A 22 16.60 21.83 5.89
CA THR A 22 17.91 22.19 5.33
C THR A 22 18.84 20.99 5.08
N SER A 23 18.35 19.75 5.29
CA SER A 23 19.13 18.51 5.17
C SER A 23 20.39 18.46 6.07
N GLU A 24 20.45 19.26 7.11
CA GLU A 24 21.57 19.33 8.06
C GLU A 24 21.41 18.43 9.29
N ALA A 25 20.25 17.79 9.43
CA ALA A 25 20.00 16.90 10.56
C ALA A 25 20.77 15.59 10.40
N LYS A 26 21.53 15.22 11.41
CA LYS A 26 22.29 13.97 11.47
C LYS A 26 21.84 13.12 12.64
N CYS A 27 21.91 11.80 12.45
CA CYS A 27 21.64 10.85 13.51
C CYS A 27 22.69 10.96 14.63
N GLY A 28 22.23 11.16 15.86
CA GLY A 28 23.11 11.25 17.02
C GLY A 28 23.89 9.96 17.33
N ARG A 29 23.51 8.83 16.74
CA ARG A 29 24.14 7.54 16.99
C ARG A 29 25.14 7.12 15.90
N CYS A 30 24.78 7.25 14.63
CA CYS A 30 25.61 6.78 13.51
C CYS A 30 26.11 7.92 12.59
N GLY A 31 25.67 9.15 12.79
CA GLY A 31 26.07 10.30 11.97
C GLY A 31 25.40 10.38 10.59
N GLU A 32 24.55 9.41 10.24
CA GLU A 32 23.84 9.40 8.95
C GLU A 32 22.87 10.59 8.85
N LYS A 33 22.73 11.15 7.67
CA LYS A 33 21.79 12.25 7.42
C LYS A 33 20.37 11.81 7.72
N LEU A 34 19.66 12.60 8.48
CA LEU A 34 18.25 12.43 8.75
C LEU A 34 17.48 13.32 7.77
N GLU A 35 16.83 12.69 6.82
CA GLU A 35 15.93 13.41 5.91
C GLU A 35 14.60 13.67 6.57
N ALA A 36 14.06 14.86 6.37
CA ALA A 36 12.70 15.19 6.78
C ALA A 36 11.75 14.20 6.10
N ILE A 37 10.95 13.50 6.87
CA ILE A 37 9.79 12.80 6.36
C ILE A 37 8.73 13.87 6.10
N ALA A 38 9.00 14.74 5.13
CA ALA A 38 8.00 15.65 4.62
C ALA A 38 7.03 14.82 3.79
N GLY A 39 5.85 14.58 4.36
CA GLY A 39 4.76 13.87 3.69
C GLY A 39 5.22 12.50 3.19
N SER A 40 5.01 11.51 3.99
CA SER A 40 5.33 10.11 3.75
C SER A 40 4.75 9.57 2.45
N SER A 41 5.27 9.98 1.30
CA SER A 41 5.22 9.16 0.10
C SER A 41 6.35 8.15 0.23
N ASN A 42 6.13 7.23 1.14
CA ASN A 42 7.07 6.16 1.41
C ASN A 42 7.26 5.32 0.15
N ASN A 43 8.52 5.03 -0.19
CA ASN A 43 8.92 3.90 -1.02
C ASN A 43 8.25 2.55 -0.62
N LEU A 44 7.53 2.52 0.50
CA LEU A 44 6.70 1.40 0.93
C LEU A 44 5.54 1.11 -0.04
N ASP A 45 5.06 2.12 -0.76
CA ASP A 45 3.96 1.95 -1.72
C ASP A 45 4.43 1.62 -3.14
N SER A 46 5.73 1.63 -3.39
CA SER A 46 6.31 1.25 -4.70
C SER A 46 6.27 -0.25 -4.97
N LYS A 47 5.87 -1.06 -3.99
CA LYS A 47 5.66 -2.50 -4.10
C LYS A 47 4.38 -2.91 -3.36
N PRO A 48 3.67 -3.94 -3.85
CA PRO A 48 2.56 -4.50 -3.10
C PRO A 48 3.01 -5.02 -1.73
N ILE A 49 2.21 -4.75 -0.71
CA ILE A 49 2.48 -5.14 0.67
C ILE A 49 1.56 -6.29 1.06
N ASN A 50 2.10 -7.33 1.70
CA ASN A 50 1.28 -8.39 2.25
C ASN A 50 0.55 -7.90 3.50
N ILE A 51 -0.76 -8.13 3.54
CA ILE A 51 -1.61 -7.84 4.69
C ILE A 51 -2.29 -9.11 5.19
N THR A 52 -2.81 -9.04 6.41
CA THR A 52 -3.51 -10.14 7.08
C THR A 52 -4.88 -9.68 7.58
N ASP A 53 -5.70 -10.63 8.08
CA ASP A 53 -6.97 -10.29 8.74
C ASP A 53 -6.75 -9.25 9.87
N ASP A 54 -5.66 -9.37 10.63
CA ASP A 54 -5.34 -8.47 11.74
C ASP A 54 -4.93 -7.06 11.28
N THR A 55 -4.30 -6.94 10.13
CA THR A 55 -3.80 -5.65 9.60
C THR A 55 -4.74 -5.01 8.58
N PHE A 56 -5.75 -5.73 8.11
CA PHE A 56 -6.65 -5.28 7.06
C PHE A 56 -7.33 -3.94 7.39
N GLU A 57 -7.87 -3.80 8.59
CA GLU A 57 -8.53 -2.57 8.98
C GLU A 57 -7.59 -1.37 8.94
N ARG A 58 -6.41 -1.51 9.54
CA ARG A 58 -5.40 -0.44 9.56
C ARG A 58 -4.87 -0.10 8.17
N GLU A 59 -4.53 -1.11 7.38
CA GLU A 59 -3.86 -0.92 6.09
C GLU A 59 -4.81 -0.55 4.95
N VAL A 60 -6.09 -0.91 5.06
CA VAL A 60 -7.08 -0.70 4.01
C VAL A 60 -8.17 0.28 4.45
N LEU A 61 -8.91 -0.04 5.51
CA LEU A 61 -10.10 0.72 5.89
C LEU A 61 -9.76 2.08 6.50
N GLN A 62 -8.63 2.20 7.18
CA GLN A 62 -8.17 3.46 7.77
C GLN A 62 -7.31 4.31 6.82
N THR A 63 -7.00 3.81 5.63
CA THR A 63 -6.30 4.58 4.61
C THR A 63 -7.27 5.57 3.95
N THR A 64 -6.94 6.85 4.04
CA THR A 64 -7.74 7.95 3.49
C THR A 64 -6.97 8.71 2.42
N GLY A 65 -7.71 9.42 1.57
CA GLY A 65 -7.16 10.33 0.56
C GLY A 65 -6.68 9.65 -0.74
N ARG A 66 -6.61 8.33 -0.77
CA ARG A 66 -6.20 7.55 -1.96
C ARG A 66 -6.86 6.19 -2.00
N PRO A 67 -7.06 5.61 -3.20
CA PRO A 67 -7.57 4.25 -3.31
C PRO A 67 -6.57 3.21 -2.82
N VAL A 68 -7.09 2.10 -2.30
CA VAL A 68 -6.32 0.89 -1.96
C VAL A 68 -6.90 -0.27 -2.77
N LEU A 69 -6.04 -0.92 -3.54
CA LEU A 69 -6.37 -2.16 -4.25
C LEU A 69 -5.92 -3.34 -3.39
N VAL A 70 -6.85 -4.23 -3.07
CA VAL A 70 -6.57 -5.48 -2.35
C VAL A 70 -6.62 -6.64 -3.35
N ASP A 71 -5.45 -7.24 -3.61
CA ASP A 71 -5.33 -8.44 -4.43
C ASP A 71 -5.55 -9.68 -3.55
N CYS A 72 -6.69 -10.31 -3.70
CA CYS A 72 -7.01 -11.58 -3.04
C CYS A 72 -6.45 -12.73 -3.88
N TRP A 73 -5.48 -13.45 -3.34
CA TRP A 73 -4.70 -14.46 -4.05
C TRP A 73 -4.43 -15.69 -3.20
N ALA A 74 -3.89 -16.74 -3.83
CA ALA A 74 -3.36 -17.92 -3.15
C ALA A 74 -2.13 -18.46 -3.88
N PRO A 75 -1.20 -19.17 -3.19
CA PRO A 75 0.03 -19.70 -3.80
C PRO A 75 -0.21 -20.69 -4.94
N TRP A 76 -1.31 -21.44 -4.90
CA TRP A 76 -1.68 -22.44 -5.90
C TRP A 76 -2.41 -21.86 -7.13
N CYS A 77 -2.72 -20.58 -7.11
CA CYS A 77 -3.51 -19.92 -8.14
C CYS A 77 -2.61 -19.48 -9.31
N GLY A 78 -2.72 -20.14 -10.45
CA GLY A 78 -1.97 -19.81 -11.66
C GLY A 78 -2.24 -18.40 -12.19
N PRO A 79 -3.52 -18.00 -12.40
CA PRO A 79 -3.86 -16.63 -12.83
C PRO A 79 -3.38 -15.54 -11.87
N CYS A 80 -3.36 -15.81 -10.57
CA CYS A 80 -2.81 -14.87 -9.58
C CYS A 80 -1.33 -14.58 -9.83
N ARG A 81 -0.56 -15.61 -10.19
CA ARG A 81 0.86 -15.47 -10.54
C ARG A 81 1.07 -14.66 -11.82
N MET A 82 0.15 -14.74 -12.77
CA MET A 82 0.22 -13.98 -14.01
C MET A 82 0.04 -12.49 -13.79
N ILE A 83 -0.82 -12.08 -12.87
CA ILE A 83 -1.05 -10.65 -12.58
C ILE A 83 -0.08 -10.07 -11.56
N ALA A 84 0.65 -10.90 -10.81
CA ALA A 84 1.59 -10.43 -9.80
C ALA A 84 2.63 -9.43 -10.36
N PRO A 85 3.31 -9.68 -11.50
CA PRO A 85 4.23 -8.69 -12.09
C PRO A 85 3.50 -7.42 -12.55
N VAL A 86 2.26 -7.52 -13.00
CA VAL A 86 1.43 -6.37 -13.39
C VAL A 86 1.16 -5.47 -12.18
N LEU A 87 0.81 -6.06 -11.05
CA LEU A 87 0.58 -5.33 -9.80
C LEU A 87 1.87 -4.71 -9.25
N ASP A 88 3.00 -5.39 -9.40
CA ASP A 88 4.32 -4.84 -9.05
C ASP A 88 4.63 -3.58 -9.88
N GLN A 89 4.38 -3.62 -11.18
CA GLN A 89 4.55 -2.47 -12.07
C GLN A 89 3.62 -1.32 -11.72
N LEU A 90 2.35 -1.60 -11.48
CA LEU A 90 1.36 -0.59 -11.09
C LEU A 90 1.73 0.06 -9.76
N ALA A 91 2.19 -0.70 -8.78
CA ALA A 91 2.66 -0.16 -7.51
C ALA A 91 3.86 0.77 -7.70
N ALA A 92 4.84 0.38 -8.52
CA ALA A 92 6.00 1.21 -8.84
C ALA A 92 5.63 2.51 -9.55
N GLU A 93 4.60 2.48 -10.39
CA GLU A 93 4.11 3.63 -11.17
C GLU A 93 3.13 4.52 -10.39
N SER A 94 2.71 4.11 -9.19
CA SER A 94 1.65 4.79 -8.44
C SER A 94 2.00 6.21 -8.00
N ASN A 95 3.27 6.48 -7.71
CA ASN A 95 3.74 7.76 -7.15
C ASN A 95 2.90 8.25 -5.96
N GLY A 96 2.40 7.31 -5.15
CA GLY A 96 1.57 7.61 -3.98
C GLY A 96 0.10 7.93 -4.29
N THR A 97 -0.35 7.86 -5.55
CA THR A 97 -1.74 8.15 -5.93
C THR A 97 -2.71 7.04 -5.53
N TYR A 98 -2.23 5.82 -5.42
CA TYR A 98 -2.95 4.66 -4.92
C TYR A 98 -1.98 3.68 -4.23
N ARG A 99 -2.53 2.73 -3.51
CA ARG A 99 -1.77 1.69 -2.81
C ARG A 99 -2.24 0.31 -3.25
N ILE A 100 -1.31 -0.63 -3.37
CA ILE A 100 -1.61 -2.03 -3.67
C ILE A 100 -1.18 -2.90 -2.50
N VAL A 101 -2.09 -3.73 -2.01
CA VAL A 101 -1.85 -4.71 -0.95
C VAL A 101 -2.27 -6.09 -1.41
N LYS A 102 -1.68 -7.13 -0.84
CA LYS A 102 -1.95 -8.53 -1.17
C LYS A 102 -2.47 -9.27 0.05
N LEU A 103 -3.55 -10.01 -0.13
CA LEU A 103 -4.18 -10.83 0.90
C LEU A 103 -4.20 -12.30 0.45
N ASN A 104 -3.48 -13.17 1.15
CA ASN A 104 -3.56 -14.61 0.93
C ASN A 104 -4.87 -15.14 1.53
N VAL A 105 -5.79 -15.59 0.69
CA VAL A 105 -7.13 -16.04 1.13
C VAL A 105 -7.09 -17.32 1.96
N ASP A 106 -6.08 -18.17 1.78
CA ASP A 106 -5.94 -19.41 2.55
C ASP A 106 -5.58 -19.14 4.02
N GLU A 107 -4.82 -18.08 4.28
CA GLU A 107 -4.37 -17.69 5.61
C GLU A 107 -5.28 -16.64 6.28
N ASN A 108 -6.18 -16.03 5.52
CA ASN A 108 -7.01 -14.90 5.97
C ASN A 108 -8.49 -15.11 5.67
N PRO A 109 -9.13 -16.07 6.34
CA PRO A 109 -10.52 -16.44 6.07
C PRO A 109 -11.54 -15.38 6.49
N GLN A 110 -11.22 -14.51 7.44
CA GLN A 110 -12.15 -13.48 7.93
C GLN A 110 -12.45 -12.45 6.85
N VAL A 111 -11.44 -11.87 6.24
CA VAL A 111 -11.60 -10.90 5.14
C VAL A 111 -12.24 -11.58 3.93
N SER A 112 -11.80 -12.80 3.61
CA SER A 112 -12.33 -13.56 2.48
C SER A 112 -13.84 -13.81 2.63
N SER A 113 -14.30 -14.19 3.82
CA SER A 113 -15.72 -14.36 4.12
C SER A 113 -16.49 -13.06 4.13
N ARG A 114 -15.92 -12.02 4.75
CA ARG A 114 -16.55 -10.69 4.86
C ARG A 114 -16.89 -10.10 3.50
N PHE A 115 -16.00 -10.24 2.53
CA PHE A 115 -16.19 -9.72 1.18
C PHE A 115 -16.64 -10.78 0.17
N GLN A 116 -17.01 -11.97 0.63
CA GLN A 116 -17.54 -13.07 -0.20
C GLN A 116 -16.61 -13.39 -1.38
N ILE A 117 -15.34 -13.61 -1.08
CA ILE A 117 -14.35 -13.99 -2.09
C ILE A 117 -14.54 -15.47 -2.43
N SER A 118 -15.20 -15.74 -3.55
CA SER A 118 -15.52 -17.10 -4.03
C SER A 118 -14.59 -17.58 -5.13
N SER A 119 -13.91 -16.67 -5.80
CA SER A 119 -12.92 -16.97 -6.85
C SER A 119 -11.73 -16.04 -6.74
N ILE A 120 -10.58 -16.51 -7.21
CA ILE A 120 -9.33 -15.74 -7.21
C ILE A 120 -8.66 -15.83 -8.60
N PRO A 121 -7.92 -14.79 -9.00
CA PRO A 121 -7.74 -13.54 -8.29
C PRO A 121 -9.02 -12.70 -8.24
N THR A 122 -9.24 -12.02 -7.13
CA THR A 122 -10.25 -10.98 -7.00
C THR A 122 -9.56 -9.74 -6.46
N MET A 123 -9.73 -8.63 -7.14
CA MET A 123 -9.19 -7.34 -6.72
C MET A 123 -10.32 -6.45 -6.20
N LEU A 124 -10.18 -6.00 -4.97
CA LEU A 124 -11.11 -5.08 -4.32
C LEU A 124 -10.50 -3.68 -4.28
N ILE A 125 -11.23 -2.67 -4.68
CA ILE A 125 -10.77 -1.28 -4.61
C ILE A 125 -11.57 -0.55 -3.54
N PHE A 126 -10.85 -0.04 -2.54
CA PHE A 126 -11.39 0.75 -1.45
C PHE A 126 -10.98 2.21 -1.59
N LYS A 127 -11.87 3.11 -1.19
CA LYS A 127 -11.60 4.53 -1.06
C LYS A 127 -12.19 5.04 0.24
N ASP A 128 -11.34 5.65 1.09
CA ASP A 128 -11.75 6.18 2.39
C ASP A 128 -12.54 5.16 3.25
N GLY A 129 -12.08 3.90 3.24
CA GLY A 129 -12.67 2.80 4.00
C GLY A 129 -13.90 2.14 3.38
N LYS A 130 -14.30 2.54 2.16
CA LYS A 130 -15.46 1.98 1.45
C LYS A 130 -15.03 1.17 0.23
N LEU A 131 -15.63 0.00 0.05
CA LEU A 131 -15.50 -0.79 -1.16
C LEU A 131 -16.25 -0.09 -2.31
N ILE A 132 -15.51 0.37 -3.31
CA ILE A 132 -16.08 1.11 -4.44
C ILE A 132 -16.05 0.33 -5.75
N ASP A 133 -15.20 -0.69 -5.87
CA ASP A 133 -15.11 -1.51 -7.07
C ASP A 133 -14.59 -2.91 -6.77
N ARG A 134 -14.92 -3.85 -7.67
CA ARG A 134 -14.49 -5.25 -7.60
C ARG A 134 -14.17 -5.76 -9.00
N LEU A 135 -12.97 -6.31 -9.18
CA LEU A 135 -12.56 -6.98 -10.41
C LEU A 135 -12.36 -8.46 -10.12
N VAL A 136 -13.04 -9.32 -10.83
CA VAL A 136 -12.95 -10.78 -10.68
C VAL A 136 -12.17 -11.37 -11.84
N GLY A 137 -11.17 -12.20 -11.51
CA GLY A 137 -10.30 -12.83 -12.49
C GLY A 137 -9.10 -11.99 -12.90
N ALA A 138 -8.18 -12.59 -13.63
CA ALA A 138 -7.00 -11.90 -14.14
C ALA A 138 -7.41 -10.84 -15.17
N GLN A 139 -7.06 -9.60 -14.93
CA GLN A 139 -7.34 -8.47 -15.79
C GLN A 139 -6.05 -7.94 -16.42
N PRO A 140 -6.10 -7.39 -17.64
CA PRO A 140 -4.93 -6.73 -18.23
C PRO A 140 -4.56 -5.48 -17.44
N LYS A 141 -3.27 -5.11 -17.47
CA LYS A 141 -2.73 -3.94 -16.76
C LYS A 141 -3.55 -2.67 -17.00
N GLN A 142 -3.94 -2.42 -18.25
CA GLN A 142 -4.72 -1.23 -18.63
C GLN A 142 -6.08 -1.17 -17.95
N ALA A 143 -6.77 -2.32 -17.83
CA ALA A 143 -8.06 -2.38 -17.15
C ALA A 143 -7.95 -2.07 -15.66
N ILE A 144 -6.93 -2.63 -14.99
CA ILE A 144 -6.67 -2.38 -13.57
C ILE A 144 -6.28 -0.90 -13.36
N ALA A 145 -5.38 -0.39 -14.19
CA ALA A 145 -4.93 1.01 -14.13
C ALA A 145 -6.09 1.99 -14.31
N GLU A 146 -6.99 1.72 -15.24
CA GLU A 146 -8.17 2.55 -15.49
C GLU A 146 -9.11 2.58 -14.28
N ARG A 147 -9.36 1.42 -13.66
CA ARG A 147 -10.18 1.36 -12.44
C ARG A 147 -9.57 2.12 -11.28
N LEU A 148 -8.25 2.02 -11.10
CA LEU A 148 -7.53 2.80 -10.09
C LEU A 148 -7.59 4.30 -10.38
N ARG A 149 -7.44 4.69 -11.64
CA ARG A 149 -7.56 6.08 -12.07
C ARG A 149 -8.94 6.65 -11.79
N LEU A 150 -9.99 5.92 -12.08
CA LEU A 150 -11.35 6.31 -11.76
C LEU A 150 -11.57 6.40 -10.24
N ALA A 151 -11.02 5.47 -9.49
CA ALA A 151 -11.11 5.47 -8.04
C ALA A 151 -10.41 6.68 -7.40
N THR A 152 -9.32 7.19 -7.97
CA THR A 152 -8.65 8.40 -7.45
C THR A 152 -9.53 9.63 -7.54
N ARG A 153 -10.45 9.66 -8.50
CA ARG A 153 -11.41 10.78 -8.71
C ARG A 153 -12.70 10.61 -7.91
N PHE A 154 -12.90 9.44 -7.32
CA PHE A 154 -14.11 9.16 -6.55
C PHE A 154 -14.10 9.93 -5.23
N ALA A 155 -15.08 10.80 -5.04
CA ALA A 155 -15.34 11.45 -3.77
C ALA A 155 -16.24 10.53 -2.93
N ALA A 156 -15.71 10.03 -1.83
CA ALA A 156 -16.46 9.18 -0.92
C ALA A 156 -17.46 9.99 -0.09
#